data_905d917ca8aa976ce8512c199493714b
#
_entry.id   905d917ca8aa976ce8512c199493714b
#
_cell.length_a   1.000
_cell.length_b   1.000
_cell.length_c   1.000
_cell.angle_alpha   90.00
_cell.angle_beta   90.00
_cell.angle_gamma   90.00
#
_symmetry.space_group_name_H-M   'P 1'
#
loop_
_entity.id
_entity.type
_entity.pdbx_description
1 polymer ?
#
loop_
_entity_poly.entity_id
_entity_poly.type
_entity_poly.pdbx_seq_one_letter_code
_entity_poly.pdbx_strand_id
1 'polypeptide(L)'
;VGALLVVGLYAVFPSSAALQVAYTESLAMLLLCGYLLALSRERWLVATGLALLIGITRPIALPLGVVTVVAVWLRWRRRSVAPIRPGEGAAALTSVVGCAVAGLLWPAIAWAATGEPSAYVDTMGAWSPSGHVQFLEPWFSIPRYYLGDWGPRLFLLTVVLLVIGMAGPWAQRLGAELRVWPVIYAAYVIFVQTPGTSTPRY
;
A
#
# COMPACT_ATOMS: atom_id res chain seq x y z
N VAL A 1 14.90 10.27 20.48
CA VAL A 1 16.00 9.42 20.01
C VAL A 1 15.49 8.35 19.06
N GLY A 2 14.42 7.56 19.39
CA GLY A 2 13.93 6.48 18.55
C GLY A 2 13.48 6.90 17.14
N ALA A 3 12.78 8.02 16.98
CA ALA A 3 12.32 8.51 15.68
C ALA A 3 13.49 8.87 14.75
N LEU A 4 14.53 9.51 15.28
CA LEU A 4 15.74 9.84 14.51
C LEU A 4 16.50 8.60 14.09
N LEU A 5 16.56 7.59 14.94
CA LEU A 5 17.18 6.29 14.62
C LEU A 5 16.43 5.59 13.46
N VAL A 6 15.11 5.59 13.49
CA VAL A 6 14.29 5.02 12.40
C VAL A 6 14.54 5.76 11.09
N VAL A 7 14.53 7.09 11.10
CA VAL A 7 14.81 7.90 9.91
C VAL A 7 16.24 7.64 9.41
N GLY A 8 17.22 7.56 10.32
CA GLY A 8 18.62 7.26 9.95
C GLY A 8 18.77 5.87 9.34
N LEU A 9 18.18 4.83 9.95
CA LEU A 9 18.19 3.46 9.40
C LEU A 9 17.50 3.38 8.04
N TYR A 10 16.38 4.10 7.87
CA TYR A 10 15.70 4.18 6.59
C TYR A 10 16.57 4.88 5.54
N ALA A 11 17.24 5.98 5.89
CA ALA A 11 18.07 6.74 4.96
C ALA A 11 19.30 5.95 4.45
N VAL A 12 19.85 5.05 5.27
CA VAL A 12 21.00 4.21 4.86
C VAL A 12 20.58 2.86 4.25
N PHE A 13 19.28 2.56 4.20
CA PHE A 13 18.80 1.33 3.59
C PHE A 13 19.04 1.38 2.06
N PRO A 14 19.56 0.32 1.42
CA PRO A 14 19.97 0.34 0.02
C PRO A 14 18.89 0.83 -0.96
N SER A 15 17.62 0.48 -0.74
CA SER A 15 16.52 0.93 -1.59
C SER A 15 16.16 2.41 -1.44
N SER A 16 16.65 3.09 -0.40
CA SER A 16 16.41 4.52 -0.19
C SER A 16 17.11 5.41 -1.23
N ALA A 17 18.09 4.86 -1.97
CA ALA A 17 18.67 5.52 -3.13
C ALA A 17 17.60 5.89 -4.19
N ALA A 18 16.53 5.08 -4.31
CA ALA A 18 15.41 5.38 -5.19
C ALA A 18 14.69 6.71 -4.86
N LEU A 19 14.75 7.17 -3.60
CA LEU A 19 14.18 8.46 -3.20
C LEU A 19 14.97 9.67 -3.70
N GLN A 20 16.20 9.48 -4.14
CA GLN A 20 17.07 10.54 -4.67
C GLN A 20 16.92 10.69 -6.19
N VAL A 21 16.27 9.76 -6.84
CA VAL A 21 16.00 9.82 -8.29
C VAL A 21 14.70 10.62 -8.50
N ALA A 22 14.57 11.27 -9.65
CA ALA A 22 13.41 12.09 -10.02
C ALA A 22 12.17 11.25 -10.34
N TYR A 23 11.84 10.31 -9.46
CA TYR A 23 10.62 9.50 -9.50
C TYR A 23 9.59 9.96 -8.47
N THR A 24 8.39 9.40 -8.53
CA THR A 24 7.29 9.74 -7.63
C THR A 24 7.39 9.10 -6.22
N GLU A 25 8.44 8.29 -5.96
CA GLU A 25 8.63 7.55 -4.71
C GLU A 25 8.70 8.46 -3.49
N SER A 26 9.49 9.52 -3.55
CA SER A 26 9.65 10.47 -2.44
C SER A 26 8.34 11.17 -2.11
N LEU A 27 7.61 11.62 -3.14
CA LEU A 27 6.31 12.25 -2.98
C LEU A 27 5.28 11.24 -2.43
N ALA A 28 5.24 10.03 -3.00
CA ALA A 28 4.34 8.98 -2.53
C ALA A 28 4.59 8.60 -1.08
N MET A 29 5.86 8.52 -0.65
CA MET A 29 6.23 8.24 0.74
C MET A 29 5.80 9.37 1.68
N LEU A 30 6.00 10.63 1.29
CA LEU A 30 5.56 11.79 2.07
C LEU A 30 4.04 11.77 2.25
N LEU A 31 3.30 11.57 1.16
CA LEU A 31 1.84 11.51 1.17
C LEU A 31 1.34 10.31 2.00
N LEU A 32 1.99 9.15 1.90
CA LEU A 32 1.68 7.96 2.68
C LEU A 32 1.87 8.20 4.19
N CYS A 33 3.02 8.76 4.58
CA CYS A 33 3.27 9.10 5.99
C CYS A 33 2.24 10.11 6.52
N GLY A 34 1.92 11.14 5.74
CA GLY A 34 0.88 12.10 6.07
C GLY A 34 -0.50 11.45 6.21
N TYR A 35 -0.83 10.54 5.29
CA TYR A 35 -2.08 9.80 5.30
C TYR A 35 -2.23 8.92 6.56
N LEU A 36 -1.23 8.09 6.86
CA LEU A 36 -1.26 7.22 8.04
C LEU A 36 -1.31 8.04 9.34
N LEU A 37 -0.60 9.19 9.38
CA LEU A 37 -0.67 10.12 10.49
C LEU A 37 -2.04 10.78 10.61
N ALA A 38 -2.67 11.17 9.51
CA ALA A 38 -4.03 11.73 9.53
C ALA A 38 -5.04 10.69 10.00
N LEU A 39 -4.91 9.45 9.54
CA LEU A 39 -5.76 8.34 9.91
C LEU A 39 -5.64 8.01 11.42
N SER A 40 -4.41 7.90 11.94
CA SER A 40 -4.16 7.65 13.37
C SER A 40 -4.67 8.76 14.29
N ARG A 41 -4.85 9.97 13.76
CA ARG A 41 -5.42 11.13 14.48
C ARG A 41 -6.92 11.34 14.20
N GLU A 42 -7.58 10.38 13.56
CA GLU A 42 -9.00 10.44 13.20
C GLU A 42 -9.36 11.69 12.35
N ARG A 43 -8.38 12.20 11.56
CA ARG A 43 -8.56 13.34 10.65
C ARG A 43 -9.03 12.85 9.28
N TRP A 44 -10.24 12.32 9.23
CA TRP A 44 -10.79 11.61 8.08
C TRP A 44 -10.73 12.40 6.77
N LEU A 45 -11.15 13.67 6.76
CA LEU A 45 -11.14 14.48 5.54
C LEU A 45 -9.72 14.79 5.03
N VAL A 46 -8.76 14.98 5.95
CA VAL A 46 -7.36 15.14 5.57
C VAL A 46 -6.83 13.84 4.96
N ALA A 47 -7.17 12.69 5.56
CA ALA A 47 -6.83 11.38 5.00
C ALA A 47 -7.45 11.20 3.60
N THR A 48 -8.70 11.61 3.39
CA THR A 48 -9.35 11.59 2.06
C THR A 48 -8.55 12.38 1.02
N GLY A 49 -8.20 13.63 1.32
CA GLY A 49 -7.42 14.47 0.41
C GLY A 49 -6.06 13.86 0.07
N LEU A 50 -5.35 13.32 1.08
CA LEU A 50 -4.07 12.64 0.89
C LEU A 50 -4.21 11.35 0.08
N ALA A 51 -5.29 10.56 0.29
CA ALA A 51 -5.56 9.36 -0.51
C ALA A 51 -5.78 9.70 -1.99
N LEU A 52 -6.52 10.76 -2.29
CA LEU A 52 -6.72 11.24 -3.67
C LEU A 52 -5.40 11.67 -4.32
N LEU A 53 -4.56 12.41 -3.60
CA LEU A 53 -3.22 12.78 -4.08
C LEU A 53 -2.34 11.55 -4.32
N ILE A 54 -2.40 10.55 -3.44
CA ILE A 54 -1.71 9.27 -3.63
C ILE A 54 -2.23 8.57 -4.89
N GLY A 55 -3.55 8.53 -5.10
CA GLY A 55 -4.15 7.91 -6.28
C GLY A 55 -3.67 8.52 -7.60
N ILE A 56 -3.42 9.84 -7.62
CA ILE A 56 -2.86 10.52 -8.80
C ILE A 56 -1.37 10.16 -9.00
N THR A 57 -0.62 10.03 -7.91
CA THR A 57 0.82 9.77 -7.99
C THR A 57 1.16 8.31 -8.23
N ARG A 58 0.41 7.39 -7.59
CA ARG A 58 0.63 5.94 -7.67
C ARG A 58 -0.65 5.14 -7.40
N PRO A 59 -0.87 4.01 -8.07
CA PRO A 59 -2.06 3.17 -7.89
C PRO A 59 -1.98 2.32 -6.60
N ILE A 60 -1.61 2.92 -5.47
CA ILE A 60 -1.50 2.25 -4.16
C ILE A 60 -2.64 2.63 -3.19
N ALA A 61 -3.65 3.33 -3.67
CA ALA A 61 -4.74 3.80 -2.83
C ALA A 61 -5.73 2.69 -2.44
N LEU A 62 -5.87 1.62 -3.22
CA LEU A 62 -6.74 0.48 -2.89
C LEU A 62 -6.36 -0.19 -1.56
N PRO A 63 -5.11 -0.59 -1.31
CA PRO A 63 -4.70 -1.13 -0.01
C PRO A 63 -4.89 -0.14 1.14
N LEU A 64 -4.79 1.17 0.90
CA LEU A 64 -5.11 2.18 1.90
C LEU A 64 -6.58 2.16 2.31
N GLY A 65 -7.48 1.83 1.38
CA GLY A 65 -8.91 1.65 1.67
C GLY A 65 -9.15 0.58 2.75
N VAL A 66 -8.44 -0.55 2.68
CA VAL A 66 -8.54 -1.61 3.71
C VAL A 66 -8.06 -1.10 5.06
N VAL A 67 -6.95 -0.37 5.11
CA VAL A 67 -6.43 0.25 6.35
C VAL A 67 -7.45 1.23 6.92
N THR A 68 -8.09 2.05 6.05
CA THR A 68 -9.15 2.98 6.46
C THR A 68 -10.35 2.23 7.07
N VAL A 69 -10.81 1.17 6.42
CA VAL A 69 -11.93 0.36 6.94
C VAL A 69 -11.60 -0.20 8.33
N VAL A 70 -10.38 -0.70 8.53
CA VAL A 70 -9.93 -1.18 9.85
C VAL A 70 -9.91 -0.05 10.87
N ALA A 71 -9.40 1.13 10.51
CA ALA A 71 -9.36 2.29 11.40
C ALA A 71 -10.78 2.76 11.79
N VAL A 72 -11.69 2.85 10.82
CA VAL A 72 -13.10 3.20 11.04
C VAL A 72 -13.79 2.16 11.93
N TRP A 73 -13.57 0.88 11.67
CA TRP A 73 -14.12 -0.20 12.49
C TRP A 73 -13.63 -0.16 13.94
N LEU A 74 -12.32 0.07 14.16
CA LEU A 74 -11.75 0.21 15.50
C LEU A 74 -12.27 1.46 16.21
N ARG A 75 -12.41 2.56 15.48
CA ARG A 75 -13.03 3.79 16.02
C ARG A 75 -14.48 3.54 16.42
N TRP A 76 -15.24 2.84 15.61
CA TRP A 76 -16.63 2.49 15.89
C TRP A 76 -16.76 1.54 17.08
N ARG A 77 -15.85 0.57 17.23
CA ARG A 77 -15.82 -0.31 18.42
C ARG A 77 -15.59 0.45 19.72
N ARG A 78 -14.86 1.55 19.68
CA ARG A 78 -14.58 2.42 20.84
C ARG A 78 -15.69 3.43 21.14
N ARG A 79 -16.80 3.45 20.41
CA ARG A 79 -17.88 4.46 20.54
C ARG A 79 -18.55 4.49 21.93
N SER A 80 -18.53 3.38 22.66
CA SER A 80 -19.07 3.33 24.02
C SER A 80 -18.22 4.07 25.05
N VAL A 81 -16.91 4.17 24.81
CA VAL A 81 -15.94 4.86 25.68
C VAL A 81 -15.67 6.28 25.17
N ALA A 82 -15.63 6.47 23.86
CA ALA A 82 -15.41 7.73 23.19
C ALA A 82 -16.53 7.96 22.16
N PRO A 83 -17.57 8.72 22.50
CA PRO A 83 -18.72 8.95 21.61
C PRO A 83 -18.30 9.52 20.26
N ILE A 84 -19.00 9.11 19.21
CA ILE A 84 -18.79 9.61 17.85
C ILE A 84 -19.28 11.05 17.78
N ARG A 85 -18.45 11.95 17.25
CA ARG A 85 -18.82 13.35 17.06
C ARG A 85 -19.84 13.52 15.93
N PRO A 86 -20.69 14.56 15.97
CA PRO A 86 -21.55 14.88 14.83
C PRO A 86 -20.73 15.04 13.54
N GLY A 87 -21.17 14.37 12.48
CA GLY A 87 -20.48 14.39 11.17
C GLY A 87 -19.25 13.46 11.05
N GLU A 88 -18.72 12.90 12.14
CA GLU A 88 -17.54 12.02 12.10
C GLU A 88 -17.81 10.76 11.28
N GLY A 89 -18.99 10.16 11.39
CA GLY A 89 -19.36 8.99 10.62
C GLY A 89 -19.38 9.25 9.11
N ALA A 90 -19.93 10.41 8.70
CA ALA A 90 -19.93 10.84 7.31
C ALA A 90 -18.49 11.08 6.80
N ALA A 91 -17.65 11.77 7.59
CA ALA A 91 -16.26 12.01 7.24
C ALA A 91 -15.45 10.69 7.11
N ALA A 92 -15.69 9.74 8.01
CA ALA A 92 -15.06 8.42 7.95
C ALA A 92 -15.49 7.64 6.68
N LEU A 93 -16.79 7.65 6.36
CA LEU A 93 -17.30 7.06 5.13
C LEU A 93 -16.71 7.73 3.89
N THR A 94 -16.62 9.07 3.88
CA THR A 94 -15.98 9.82 2.80
C THR A 94 -14.52 9.39 2.61
N SER A 95 -13.80 9.07 3.69
CA SER A 95 -12.42 8.59 3.61
C SER A 95 -12.33 7.20 2.96
N VAL A 96 -13.25 6.29 3.29
CA VAL A 96 -13.32 4.95 2.64
C VAL A 96 -13.63 5.09 1.16
N VAL A 97 -14.66 5.87 0.82
CA VAL A 97 -15.06 6.12 -0.59
C VAL A 97 -13.93 6.84 -1.34
N GLY A 98 -13.27 7.80 -0.71
CA GLY A 98 -12.13 8.52 -1.29
C GLY A 98 -10.98 7.59 -1.66
N CYS A 99 -10.66 6.59 -0.83
CA CYS A 99 -9.66 5.57 -1.15
C CYS A 99 -10.08 4.70 -2.35
N ALA A 100 -11.36 4.32 -2.44
CA ALA A 100 -11.88 3.56 -3.57
C ALA A 100 -11.80 4.37 -4.87
N VAL A 101 -12.24 5.63 -4.83
CA VAL A 101 -12.13 6.55 -5.98
C VAL A 101 -10.66 6.73 -6.39
N ALA A 102 -9.76 6.99 -5.42
CA ALA A 102 -8.34 7.15 -5.68
C ALA A 102 -7.71 5.90 -6.30
N GLY A 103 -8.11 4.71 -5.85
CA GLY A 103 -7.61 3.44 -6.37
C GLY A 103 -8.09 3.10 -7.77
N LEU A 104 -9.28 3.57 -8.14
CA LEU A 104 -9.88 3.35 -9.46
C LEU A 104 -9.60 4.49 -10.44
N LEU A 105 -8.89 5.54 -10.02
CA LEU A 105 -8.70 6.75 -10.82
C LEU A 105 -8.00 6.47 -12.14
N TRP A 106 -6.87 5.75 -12.13
CA TRP A 106 -6.14 5.43 -13.36
C TRP A 106 -6.89 4.48 -14.29
N PRO A 107 -7.52 3.38 -13.82
CA PRO A 107 -8.44 2.60 -14.65
C PRO A 107 -9.54 3.44 -15.28
N ALA A 108 -10.16 4.34 -14.52
CA ALA A 108 -11.23 5.21 -15.03
C ALA A 108 -10.72 6.21 -16.08
N ILE A 109 -9.54 6.82 -15.86
CA ILE A 109 -8.91 7.73 -16.83
C ILE A 109 -8.56 6.98 -18.13
N ALA A 110 -7.96 5.79 -18.02
CA ALA A 110 -7.59 4.97 -19.18
C ALA A 110 -8.84 4.60 -19.98
N TRP A 111 -9.90 4.14 -19.31
CA TRP A 111 -11.17 3.83 -19.97
C TRP A 111 -11.77 5.06 -20.65
N ALA A 112 -11.86 6.18 -19.96
CA ALA A 112 -12.42 7.42 -20.54
C ALA A 112 -11.63 7.93 -21.76
N ALA A 113 -10.31 7.73 -21.76
CA ALA A 113 -9.44 8.20 -22.85
C ALA A 113 -9.45 7.26 -24.08
N THR A 114 -9.65 5.96 -23.87
CA THR A 114 -9.54 4.94 -24.95
C THR A 114 -10.88 4.36 -25.39
N GLY A 115 -11.91 4.47 -24.56
CA GLY A 115 -13.18 3.77 -24.75
C GLY A 115 -13.15 2.29 -24.35
N GLU A 116 -11.97 1.74 -23.99
CA GLU A 116 -11.76 0.33 -23.67
C GLU A 116 -11.66 0.13 -22.14
N PRO A 117 -12.58 -0.63 -21.51
CA PRO A 117 -12.56 -0.87 -20.07
C PRO A 117 -11.29 -1.60 -19.59
N SER A 118 -10.69 -2.43 -20.46
CA SER A 118 -9.47 -3.22 -20.16
C SER A 118 -8.17 -2.45 -20.35
N ALA A 119 -8.19 -1.26 -20.94
CA ALA A 119 -6.99 -0.52 -21.38
C ALA A 119 -5.91 -0.39 -20.30
N TYR A 120 -6.30 -0.16 -19.04
CA TYR A 120 -5.35 -0.06 -17.93
C TYR A 120 -4.68 -1.41 -17.64
N VAL A 121 -5.46 -2.49 -17.57
CA VAL A 121 -4.96 -3.85 -17.28
C VAL A 121 -4.09 -4.36 -18.42
N ASP A 122 -4.48 -4.09 -19.67
CA ASP A 122 -3.71 -4.47 -20.87
C ASP A 122 -2.37 -3.74 -20.91
N THR A 123 -2.37 -2.44 -20.58
CA THR A 123 -1.13 -1.66 -20.46
C THR A 123 -0.22 -2.22 -19.35
N MET A 124 -0.78 -2.57 -18.20
CA MET A 124 0.00 -3.19 -17.11
C MET A 124 0.52 -4.58 -17.52
N GLY A 125 -0.27 -5.35 -18.25
CA GLY A 125 0.12 -6.65 -18.81
C GLY A 125 1.29 -6.56 -19.80
N ALA A 126 1.34 -5.50 -20.62
CA ALA A 126 2.42 -5.28 -21.57
C ALA A 126 3.82 -5.13 -20.93
N TRP A 127 3.88 -4.77 -19.65
CA TRP A 127 5.13 -4.74 -18.87
C TRP A 127 5.52 -6.10 -18.29
N SER A 128 4.63 -7.11 -18.36
CA SER A 128 4.92 -8.47 -17.94
C SER A 128 5.65 -9.23 -19.06
N PRO A 129 6.64 -10.09 -18.75
CA PRO A 129 7.29 -10.95 -19.73
C PRO A 129 6.32 -11.85 -20.51
N SER A 130 5.17 -12.18 -19.90
CA SER A 130 4.11 -13.00 -20.52
C SER A 130 3.11 -12.20 -21.37
N GLY A 131 3.20 -10.87 -21.40
CA GLY A 131 2.25 -10.01 -22.09
C GLY A 131 0.89 -9.85 -21.39
N HIS A 132 0.70 -10.47 -20.24
CA HIS A 132 -0.53 -10.37 -19.43
C HIS A 132 -0.22 -10.40 -17.94
N VAL A 133 -1.17 -9.91 -17.12
CA VAL A 133 -1.03 -9.92 -15.67
C VAL A 133 -1.15 -11.35 -15.15
N GLN A 134 -0.12 -11.81 -14.45
CA GLN A 134 -0.10 -13.13 -13.80
C GLN A 134 -0.20 -12.94 -12.29
N PHE A 135 -1.16 -13.66 -11.67
CA PHE A 135 -1.34 -13.63 -10.23
C PHE A 135 -0.50 -14.72 -9.55
N LEU A 136 0.16 -14.40 -8.46
CA LEU A 136 0.89 -15.32 -7.56
C LEU A 136 2.03 -16.11 -8.21
N GLU A 137 1.84 -16.70 -9.38
CA GLU A 137 2.80 -17.61 -10.02
C GLU A 137 4.22 -17.01 -10.12
N PRO A 138 4.40 -15.74 -10.56
CA PRO A 138 5.72 -15.14 -10.67
C PRO A 138 6.48 -15.01 -9.34
N TRP A 139 5.76 -14.94 -8.23
CA TRP A 139 6.33 -14.88 -6.89
C TRP A 139 6.92 -16.22 -6.41
N PHE A 140 6.62 -17.28 -7.12
CA PHE A 140 7.20 -18.61 -6.89
C PHE A 140 8.22 -18.98 -7.97
N SER A 141 7.93 -18.71 -9.25
CA SER A 141 8.79 -19.08 -10.37
C SER A 141 10.07 -18.24 -10.44
N ILE A 142 9.98 -16.92 -10.24
CA ILE A 142 11.15 -16.05 -10.30
C ILE A 142 12.14 -16.33 -9.17
N PRO A 143 11.73 -16.40 -7.88
CA PRO A 143 12.64 -16.83 -6.83
C PRO A 143 13.23 -18.23 -7.06
N ARG A 144 12.44 -19.16 -7.61
CA ARG A 144 12.92 -20.49 -7.96
C ARG A 144 13.99 -20.45 -9.04
N TYR A 145 13.85 -19.58 -10.04
CA TYR A 145 14.84 -19.41 -11.10
C TYR A 145 16.20 -18.97 -10.55
N TYR A 146 16.24 -18.03 -9.58
CA TYR A 146 17.50 -17.51 -9.03
C TYR A 146 18.08 -18.35 -7.89
N LEU A 147 17.26 -19.00 -7.08
CA LEU A 147 17.64 -19.64 -5.80
C LEU A 147 17.23 -21.12 -5.74
N GLY A 148 16.80 -21.70 -6.87
CA GLY A 148 16.30 -23.07 -6.90
C GLY A 148 15.11 -23.26 -5.95
N ASP A 149 15.01 -24.45 -5.34
CA ASP A 149 13.89 -24.78 -4.42
C ASP A 149 13.87 -23.97 -3.12
N TRP A 150 14.96 -23.28 -2.80
CA TRP A 150 15.00 -22.36 -1.67
C TRP A 150 14.25 -21.07 -1.92
N GLY A 151 14.15 -20.61 -3.16
CA GLY A 151 13.52 -19.35 -3.52
C GLY A 151 12.07 -19.22 -3.01
N PRO A 152 11.15 -20.12 -3.38
CA PRO A 152 9.78 -20.11 -2.88
C PRO A 152 9.68 -20.24 -1.36
N ARG A 153 10.55 -21.04 -0.74
CA ARG A 153 10.57 -21.21 0.73
C ARG A 153 10.95 -19.92 1.44
N LEU A 154 11.97 -19.22 0.95
CA LEU A 154 12.40 -17.93 1.50
C LEU A 154 11.34 -16.86 1.30
N PHE A 155 10.67 -16.85 0.15
CA PHE A 155 9.54 -15.95 -0.08
C PHE A 155 8.42 -16.18 0.94
N LEU A 156 7.98 -17.43 1.12
CA LEU A 156 6.96 -17.76 2.12
C LEU A 156 7.41 -17.42 3.54
N LEU A 157 8.65 -17.72 3.88
CA LEU A 157 9.23 -17.36 5.19
C LEU A 157 9.17 -15.84 5.41
N THR A 158 9.51 -15.04 4.41
CA THR A 158 9.46 -13.57 4.49
C THR A 158 8.03 -13.09 4.76
N VAL A 159 7.03 -13.63 4.04
CA VAL A 159 5.62 -13.29 4.26
C VAL A 159 5.18 -13.67 5.68
N VAL A 160 5.53 -14.87 6.14
CA VAL A 160 5.20 -15.34 7.49
C VAL A 160 5.85 -14.46 8.55
N LEU A 161 7.13 -14.12 8.39
CA LEU A 161 7.84 -13.25 9.33
C LEU A 161 7.24 -11.83 9.36
N LEU A 162 6.81 -11.29 8.22
CA LEU A 162 6.10 -10.02 8.17
C LEU A 162 4.81 -10.08 8.97
N VAL A 163 3.98 -11.11 8.76
CA VAL A 163 2.71 -11.26 9.47
C VAL A 163 2.94 -11.45 10.98
N ILE A 164 3.86 -12.33 11.38
CA ILE A 164 4.22 -12.55 12.79
C ILE A 164 4.79 -11.25 13.39
N GLY A 165 5.65 -10.55 12.66
CA GLY A 165 6.22 -9.27 13.06
C GLY A 165 5.15 -8.24 13.38
N MET A 166 4.16 -8.09 12.50
CA MET A 166 3.06 -7.13 12.67
C MET A 166 1.98 -7.59 13.67
N ALA A 167 1.81 -8.90 13.87
CA ALA A 167 0.91 -9.45 14.87
C ALA A 167 1.50 -9.46 16.29
N GLY A 168 2.83 -9.45 16.41
CA GLY A 168 3.56 -9.57 17.67
C GLY A 168 3.31 -8.44 18.67
N PRO A 169 3.59 -8.69 19.97
CA PRO A 169 3.33 -7.73 21.05
C PRO A 169 4.16 -6.44 20.91
N TRP A 170 5.34 -6.52 20.31
CA TRP A 170 6.20 -5.34 20.06
C TRP A 170 5.56 -4.37 19.05
N ALA A 171 4.84 -4.88 18.05
CA ALA A 171 4.17 -4.05 17.07
C ALA A 171 2.90 -3.38 17.61
N GLN A 172 2.36 -3.81 18.75
CA GLN A 172 1.15 -3.22 19.33
C GLN A 172 1.31 -1.72 19.65
N ARG A 173 2.55 -1.28 19.90
CA ARG A 173 2.88 0.13 20.16
C ARG A 173 2.78 1.03 18.91
N LEU A 174 2.77 0.45 17.72
CA LEU A 174 2.71 1.20 16.46
C LEU A 174 1.30 1.70 16.11
N GLY A 175 0.28 1.18 16.77
CA GLY A 175 -1.12 1.40 16.35
C GLY A 175 -1.56 0.46 15.22
N ALA A 176 -2.86 0.36 15.04
CA ALA A 176 -3.43 -0.61 14.10
C ALA A 176 -3.12 -0.25 12.64
N GLU A 177 -3.16 1.03 12.30
CA GLU A 177 -2.94 1.55 10.94
C GLU A 177 -1.55 1.19 10.43
N LEU A 178 -0.51 1.40 11.26
CA LEU A 178 0.88 1.08 10.93
C LEU A 178 1.17 -0.42 10.93
N ARG A 179 0.36 -1.23 11.61
CA ARG A 179 0.48 -2.70 11.62
C ARG A 179 -0.21 -3.34 10.41
N VAL A 180 -1.37 -2.82 10.06
CA VAL A 180 -2.19 -3.35 8.97
C VAL A 180 -1.60 -2.98 7.61
N TRP A 181 -1.07 -1.76 7.47
CA TRP A 181 -0.54 -1.26 6.22
C TRP A 181 0.50 -2.18 5.56
N PRO A 182 1.60 -2.59 6.21
CA PRO A 182 2.63 -3.42 5.56
C PRO A 182 2.09 -4.78 5.09
N VAL A 183 1.18 -5.38 5.86
CA VAL A 183 0.58 -6.68 5.53
C VAL A 183 -0.34 -6.55 4.32
N ILE A 184 -1.23 -5.56 4.31
CA ILE A 184 -2.17 -5.34 3.20
C ILE A 184 -1.43 -4.88 1.95
N TYR A 185 -0.40 -4.04 2.10
CA TYR A 185 0.42 -3.61 0.98
C TYR A 185 1.21 -4.78 0.38
N ALA A 186 1.81 -5.64 1.20
CA ALA A 186 2.48 -6.86 0.73
C ALA A 186 1.50 -7.78 -0.01
N ALA A 187 0.31 -8.00 0.53
CA ALA A 187 -0.73 -8.76 -0.15
C ALA A 187 -1.11 -8.12 -1.50
N TYR A 188 -1.33 -6.80 -1.53
CA TYR A 188 -1.63 -6.07 -2.77
C TYR A 188 -0.52 -6.25 -3.81
N VAL A 189 0.75 -6.08 -3.43
CA VAL A 189 1.89 -6.25 -4.33
C VAL A 189 1.95 -7.68 -4.88
N ILE A 190 1.76 -8.69 -4.03
CA ILE A 190 1.75 -10.10 -4.42
C ILE A 190 0.63 -10.41 -5.43
N PHE A 191 -0.54 -9.79 -5.28
CA PHE A 191 -1.67 -10.03 -6.19
C PHE A 191 -1.67 -9.18 -7.45
N VAL A 192 -1.08 -7.98 -7.44
CA VAL A 192 -1.22 -7.01 -8.53
C VAL A 192 0.07 -6.81 -9.32
N GLN A 193 1.23 -7.04 -8.68
CA GLN A 193 2.52 -6.80 -9.33
C GLN A 193 3.25 -8.10 -9.64
N THR A 194 3.84 -8.15 -10.83
CA THR A 194 4.76 -9.22 -11.22
C THR A 194 6.17 -8.84 -10.77
N PRO A 195 6.86 -9.64 -9.92
CA PRO A 195 8.24 -9.40 -9.59
C PRO A 195 9.10 -9.45 -10.87
N GLY A 196 10.01 -8.52 -11.01
CA GLY A 196 10.86 -8.41 -12.21
C GLY A 196 10.46 -7.31 -13.17
N THR A 197 9.24 -6.76 -13.13
CA THR A 197 8.85 -5.60 -13.96
C THR A 197 9.54 -4.32 -13.50
N SER A 198 9.93 -4.26 -12.23
CA SER A 198 10.65 -3.13 -11.61
C SER A 198 12.09 -3.45 -11.23
N THR A 199 12.62 -4.60 -11.62
CA THR A 199 14.04 -4.87 -11.45
C THR A 199 14.80 -3.94 -12.37
N PRO A 200 15.70 -3.09 -11.84
CA PRO A 200 16.52 -2.26 -12.68
C PRO A 200 17.28 -3.18 -13.64
N ARG A 201 17.16 -2.92 -14.92
CA ARG A 201 17.93 -3.57 -15.98
C ARG A 201 19.36 -2.99 -15.99
N TYR A 202 20.05 -3.07 -14.86
CA TYR A 202 21.43 -2.62 -14.75
C TYR A 202 22.27 -3.58 -13.93
#